data_83321bb8be8c6897fa3d926fb1f4a0c6
#
_entry.id   83321bb8be8c6897fa3d926fb1f4a0c6
#
_cell.length_a   1.000
_cell.length_b   1.000
_cell.length_c   1.000
_cell.angle_alpha   90.00
_cell.angle_beta   90.00
_cell.angle_gamma   90.00
#
_symmetry.space_group_name_H-M   'P 1'
#
loop_
_entity.id
_entity.type
_entity.pdbx_description
1 polymer ?
#
loop_
_entity_poly.entity_id
_entity_poly.type
_entity_poly.pdbx_seq_one_letter_code
_entity_poly.pdbx_strand_id
1 'polypeptide(L)'
;QALPRYDGDRSMRAWLSTIAINKCRDWGRKRTVRRFLAFAAPIGPEAEAIADDQVAIDDATGDRQELDRVTRAIAGLPTALKESLVLRTIEGLSQAETAAVLSISEKAVETRLYRARSKLLERLGGR
;
A
#
# COMPACT_ATOMS: atom_id res chain seq x y z
N GLN A 1 -10.06 19.23 4.79
CA GLN A 1 -10.91 18.11 4.42
C GLN A 1 -11.42 17.40 5.65
N ALA A 2 -12.71 17.26 5.72
CA ALA A 2 -13.33 16.68 6.90
C ALA A 2 -12.98 15.21 7.05
N LEU A 3 -12.78 14.80 8.29
CA LEU A 3 -12.59 13.40 8.57
C LEU A 3 -13.91 12.67 8.42
N PRO A 4 -13.88 11.42 7.98
CA PRO A 4 -15.11 10.65 7.90
C PRO A 4 -15.70 10.51 9.29
N ARG A 5 -17.01 10.62 9.35
CA ARG A 5 -17.68 10.48 10.62
C ARG A 5 -17.64 9.02 11.07
N TYR A 6 -17.31 8.81 12.31
CA TYR A 6 -17.30 7.47 12.86
C TYR A 6 -18.73 6.92 12.93
N ASP A 7 -18.90 5.75 12.35
CA ASP A 7 -20.20 5.09 12.34
C ASP A 7 -20.14 3.95 13.33
N GLY A 8 -21.06 3.93 14.30
CA GLY A 8 -21.07 2.88 15.31
C GLY A 8 -21.25 1.49 14.77
N ASP A 9 -21.76 1.36 13.54
CA ASP A 9 -21.95 0.05 12.91
C ASP A 9 -20.66 -0.48 12.29
N ARG A 10 -19.64 0.33 12.25
CA ARG A 10 -18.37 -0.04 11.66
C ARG A 10 -17.33 -0.14 12.75
N SER A 11 -16.46 -1.12 12.66
CA SER A 11 -15.43 -1.27 13.67
C SER A 11 -14.51 -0.05 13.68
N MET A 12 -13.97 0.25 14.84
CA MET A 12 -13.01 1.34 14.97
C MET A 12 -11.81 1.12 14.04
N ARG A 13 -11.38 -0.13 13.92
CA ARG A 13 -10.25 -0.48 13.05
C ARG A 13 -10.56 -0.12 11.59
N ALA A 14 -11.77 -0.44 11.13
CA ALA A 14 -12.15 -0.12 9.76
C ALA A 14 -12.23 1.39 9.56
N TRP A 15 -12.74 2.10 10.54
CA TRP A 15 -12.83 3.55 10.46
C TRP A 15 -11.45 4.19 10.37
N LEU A 16 -10.55 3.77 11.24
CA LEU A 16 -9.18 4.27 11.21
C LEU A 16 -8.47 3.88 9.92
N SER A 17 -8.75 2.67 9.42
CA SER A 17 -8.16 2.23 8.16
C SER A 17 -8.61 3.09 7.00
N THR A 18 -9.87 3.53 7.01
CA THR A 18 -10.37 4.43 5.98
C THR A 18 -9.58 5.73 5.98
N ILE A 19 -9.35 6.30 7.16
CA ILE A 19 -8.59 7.52 7.28
C ILE A 19 -7.16 7.31 6.78
N ALA A 20 -6.55 6.22 7.20
CA ALA A 20 -5.16 5.92 6.82
C ALA A 20 -5.02 5.72 5.32
N ILE A 21 -5.95 4.99 4.71
CA ILE A 21 -5.91 4.74 3.27
C ILE A 21 -6.05 6.05 2.50
N ASN A 22 -6.95 6.92 2.95
CA ASN A 22 -7.13 8.20 2.29
C ASN A 22 -5.87 9.05 2.39
N LYS A 23 -5.21 9.02 3.53
CA LYS A 23 -3.96 9.76 3.70
C LYS A 23 -2.84 9.19 2.83
N CYS A 24 -2.77 7.87 2.75
CA CYS A 24 -1.76 7.23 1.91
C CYS A 24 -1.96 7.55 0.44
N ARG A 25 -3.21 7.55 -0.01
CA ARG A 25 -3.51 7.86 -1.40
C ARG A 25 -3.17 9.31 -1.71
N ASP A 26 -3.50 10.21 -0.78
CA ASP A 26 -3.20 11.60 -0.95
C ASP A 26 -1.69 11.83 -1.04
N TRP A 27 -0.95 11.18 -0.14
CA TRP A 27 0.50 11.26 -0.16
C TRP A 27 1.07 10.69 -1.47
N GLY A 28 0.50 9.57 -1.93
CA GLY A 28 0.93 8.95 -3.17
C GLY A 28 0.71 9.84 -4.39
N ARG A 29 -0.42 10.54 -4.43
CA ARG A 29 -0.69 11.48 -5.52
C ARG A 29 0.30 12.62 -5.49
N LYS A 30 0.58 13.17 -4.31
CA LYS A 30 1.55 14.25 -4.18
C LYS A 30 2.95 13.80 -4.60
N ARG A 31 3.29 12.59 -4.24
CA ARG A 31 4.58 12.03 -4.62
C ARG A 31 4.69 11.84 -6.13
N THR A 32 3.62 11.37 -6.75
CA THR A 32 3.58 11.18 -8.19
C THR A 32 3.73 12.50 -8.92
N VAL A 33 3.01 13.53 -8.47
CA VAL A 33 3.11 14.86 -9.06
C VAL A 33 4.53 15.40 -8.90
N ARG A 34 5.09 15.22 -7.73
CA ARG A 34 6.44 15.69 -7.45
C ARG A 34 7.46 15.02 -8.36
N ARG A 35 7.31 13.72 -8.57
CA ARG A 35 8.20 12.99 -9.48
C ARG A 35 8.05 13.48 -10.91
N PHE A 36 6.81 13.75 -11.32
CA PHE A 36 6.55 14.24 -12.66
C PHE A 36 7.21 15.60 -12.85
N LEU A 37 7.08 16.49 -11.88
CA LEU A 37 7.69 17.80 -11.96
C LEU A 37 9.20 17.73 -11.94
N ALA A 38 9.74 16.82 -11.17
CA ALA A 38 11.18 16.63 -11.11
C ALA A 38 11.72 16.11 -12.44
N PHE A 39 10.95 15.29 -13.12
CA PHE A 39 11.34 14.74 -14.41
C PHE A 39 11.30 15.82 -15.49
N ALA A 40 10.35 16.73 -15.39
CA ALA A 40 10.20 17.80 -16.37
C ALA A 40 11.14 18.97 -16.11
N ALA A 41 11.71 19.06 -14.90
CA ALA A 41 12.57 20.16 -14.50
C ALA A 41 14.03 19.72 -14.51
N PRO A 42 14.98 20.68 -14.48
CA PRO A 42 16.37 20.31 -14.34
C PRO A 42 16.61 19.51 -13.08
N ILE A 43 17.53 18.58 -13.16
CA ILE A 43 17.82 17.71 -12.03
C ILE A 43 18.40 18.53 -10.90
N GLY A 44 17.80 18.40 -9.73
CA GLY A 44 18.26 19.09 -8.54
C GLY A 44 18.23 18.18 -7.33
N PRO A 45 18.64 18.70 -6.18
CA PRO A 45 18.66 17.89 -4.95
C PRO A 45 17.31 17.30 -4.58
N GLU A 46 16.25 17.95 -4.99
CA GLU A 46 14.91 17.45 -4.69
C GLU A 46 14.59 16.15 -5.41
N ALA A 47 15.16 15.97 -6.58
CA ALA A 47 14.94 14.74 -7.33
C ALA A 47 15.56 13.56 -6.59
N GLU A 48 16.70 13.79 -5.97
CA GLU A 48 17.36 12.75 -5.22
C GLU A 48 16.59 12.40 -3.97
N ALA A 49 16.00 13.40 -3.31
CA ALA A 49 15.21 13.15 -2.13
C ALA A 49 13.99 12.30 -2.43
N ILE A 50 13.40 12.49 -3.61
CA ILE A 50 12.25 11.69 -3.99
C ILE A 50 12.65 10.24 -4.25
N ALA A 51 13.79 10.05 -4.84
CA ALA A 51 14.25 8.71 -5.14
C ALA A 51 14.66 7.93 -3.90
N ASP A 52 14.95 8.66 -2.83
CA ASP A 52 15.47 8.06 -1.65
C ASP A 52 14.44 7.60 -0.67
N ASP A 53 13.29 7.27 -1.14
CA ASP A 53 12.24 6.86 -0.27
C ASP A 53 12.34 5.40 0.04
N GLN A 54 13.40 4.78 -0.27
CA GLN A 54 13.59 3.39 0.08
C GLN A 54 14.28 3.34 1.41
N VAL A 55 13.59 2.78 2.37
CA VAL A 55 14.18 2.56 3.67
C VAL A 55 15.32 1.59 3.46
N ALA A 56 16.50 2.04 3.74
CA ALA A 56 17.66 1.17 3.69
C ALA A 56 17.59 0.29 4.90
N ILE A 57 17.27 -0.95 4.71
CA ILE A 57 17.27 -1.88 5.81
C ILE A 57 18.62 -2.52 5.85
N ASP A 58 19.38 -2.19 6.91
CA ASP A 58 20.65 -2.74 7.06
C ASP A 58 20.61 -4.07 7.65
N ASP A 59 21.44 -4.92 7.23
CA ASP A 59 21.81 -5.98 7.93
C ASP A 59 21.07 -6.94 8.48
N ALA A 60 21.09 -7.89 8.12
CA ALA A 60 20.25 -8.74 8.43
C ALA A 60 20.65 -10.12 8.65
N THR A 61 20.00 -10.72 9.57
CA THR A 61 19.96 -12.15 9.72
C THR A 61 19.14 -12.67 8.53
N GLY A 62 19.20 -13.96 8.26
CA GLY A 62 18.46 -14.55 7.16
C GLY A 62 16.97 -14.27 7.22
N ASP A 63 16.41 -14.32 8.43
CA ASP A 63 14.98 -14.08 8.59
C ASP A 63 14.62 -12.64 8.23
N ARG A 64 15.47 -11.71 8.60
CA ARG A 64 15.23 -10.32 8.29
C ARG A 64 15.35 -10.04 6.81
N GLN A 65 16.28 -10.71 6.14
CA GLN A 65 16.41 -10.56 4.70
C GLN A 65 15.17 -11.08 3.98
N GLU A 66 14.63 -12.19 4.47
CA GLU A 66 13.42 -12.75 3.89
C GLU A 66 12.24 -11.82 4.08
N LEU A 67 12.10 -11.27 5.29
CA LEU A 67 11.04 -10.32 5.57
C LEU A 67 11.18 -9.08 4.71
N ASP A 68 12.40 -8.61 4.54
CA ASP A 68 12.66 -7.44 3.71
C ASP A 68 12.28 -7.72 2.26
N ARG A 69 12.60 -8.91 1.77
CA ARG A 69 12.26 -9.30 0.41
C ARG A 69 10.75 -9.31 0.19
N VAL A 70 10.01 -9.88 1.14
CA VAL A 70 8.56 -9.92 1.06
C VAL A 70 7.98 -8.51 1.13
N THR A 71 8.50 -7.70 2.03
CA THR A 71 8.02 -6.33 2.20
C THR A 71 8.21 -5.53 0.92
N ARG A 72 9.35 -5.69 0.27
CA ARG A 72 9.61 -5.00 -1.00
C ARG A 72 8.69 -5.48 -2.10
N ALA A 73 8.42 -6.78 -2.12
CA ALA A 73 7.52 -7.32 -3.12
C ALA A 73 6.12 -6.75 -2.96
N ILE A 74 5.65 -6.65 -1.71
CA ILE A 74 4.34 -6.07 -1.43
C ILE A 74 4.33 -4.59 -1.82
N ALA A 75 5.38 -3.87 -1.44
CA ALA A 75 5.45 -2.44 -1.74
C ALA A 75 5.42 -2.17 -3.24
N GLY A 76 5.91 -3.10 -4.03
CA GLY A 76 5.93 -2.96 -5.48
C GLY A 76 4.65 -3.33 -6.19
N LEU A 77 3.63 -3.80 -5.46
CA LEU A 77 2.36 -4.13 -6.08
C LEU A 77 1.62 -2.87 -6.49
N PRO A 78 0.75 -2.96 -7.53
CA PRO A 78 -0.14 -1.84 -7.82
C PRO A 78 -0.93 -1.46 -6.58
N THR A 79 -1.19 -0.16 -6.42
CA THR A 79 -1.83 0.35 -5.22
C THR A 79 -3.12 -0.38 -4.87
N ALA A 80 -3.97 -0.63 -5.85
CA ALA A 80 -5.24 -1.29 -5.59
C ALA A 80 -5.06 -2.68 -5.00
N LEU A 81 -4.07 -3.42 -5.48
CA LEU A 81 -3.82 -4.76 -4.98
C LEU A 81 -3.17 -4.72 -3.61
N LYS A 82 -2.26 -3.78 -3.44
CA LYS A 82 -1.55 -3.62 -2.18
C LYS A 82 -2.52 -3.29 -1.04
N GLU A 83 -3.43 -2.36 -1.28
CA GLU A 83 -4.40 -1.96 -0.27
C GLU A 83 -5.24 -3.14 0.20
N SER A 84 -5.76 -3.90 -0.76
CA SER A 84 -6.59 -5.04 -0.41
C SER A 84 -5.80 -6.09 0.38
N LEU A 85 -4.59 -6.35 -0.04
CA LEU A 85 -3.76 -7.33 0.62
C LEU A 85 -3.42 -6.92 2.05
N VAL A 86 -3.01 -5.68 2.22
CA VAL A 86 -2.61 -5.18 3.55
C VAL A 86 -3.79 -5.16 4.50
N LEU A 87 -4.95 -4.70 4.04
CA LEU A 87 -6.12 -4.64 4.91
C LEU A 87 -6.58 -6.02 5.33
N ARG A 88 -6.56 -6.98 4.41
CA ARG A 88 -7.03 -8.33 4.73
C ARG A 88 -6.03 -9.13 5.55
N THR A 89 -4.75 -8.96 5.31
CA THR A 89 -3.76 -9.83 5.95
C THR A 89 -3.08 -9.19 7.15
N ILE A 90 -2.60 -7.99 7.01
CA ILE A 90 -1.87 -7.35 8.10
C ILE A 90 -2.80 -6.72 9.11
N GLU A 91 -3.80 -5.98 8.62
CA GLU A 91 -4.76 -5.35 9.51
C GLU A 91 -5.84 -6.31 10.00
N GLY A 92 -6.02 -7.42 9.31
CA GLY A 92 -6.96 -8.44 9.73
C GLY A 92 -8.42 -8.08 9.55
N LEU A 93 -8.73 -7.14 8.66
CA LEU A 93 -10.13 -6.78 8.41
C LEU A 93 -10.84 -7.91 7.66
N SER A 94 -12.13 -8.03 7.88
CA SER A 94 -12.95 -8.98 7.12
C SER A 94 -13.07 -8.51 5.68
N GLN A 95 -13.56 -9.40 4.81
CA GLN A 95 -13.77 -9.04 3.43
C GLN A 95 -14.78 -7.90 3.30
N ALA A 96 -15.85 -7.97 4.09
CA ALA A 96 -16.86 -6.92 4.08
C ALA A 96 -16.29 -5.59 4.56
N GLU A 97 -15.49 -5.62 5.62
CA GLU A 97 -14.86 -4.41 6.13
C GLU A 97 -13.90 -3.81 5.12
N THR A 98 -13.11 -4.67 4.49
CA THR A 98 -12.17 -4.22 3.47
C THR A 98 -12.89 -3.56 2.31
N ALA A 99 -13.98 -4.18 1.87
CA ALA A 99 -14.79 -3.62 0.79
C ALA A 99 -15.31 -2.24 1.16
N ALA A 100 -15.79 -2.10 2.41
CA ALA A 100 -16.30 -0.82 2.87
C ALA A 100 -15.22 0.24 2.93
N VAL A 101 -14.05 -0.12 3.44
CA VAL A 101 -12.92 0.82 3.53
C VAL A 101 -12.51 1.32 2.15
N LEU A 102 -12.45 0.41 1.19
CA LEU A 102 -11.99 0.74 -0.15
C LEU A 102 -13.09 1.22 -1.08
N SER A 103 -14.34 1.18 -0.62
CA SER A 103 -15.52 1.56 -1.41
C SER A 103 -15.63 0.72 -2.68
N ILE A 104 -15.46 -0.58 -2.54
CA ILE A 104 -15.59 -1.52 -3.64
C ILE A 104 -16.46 -2.68 -3.18
N SER A 105 -16.83 -3.56 -4.09
CA SER A 105 -17.63 -4.73 -3.74
C SER A 105 -16.74 -5.78 -3.08
N GLU A 106 -17.37 -6.70 -2.36
CA GLU A 106 -16.62 -7.81 -1.78
C GLU A 106 -16.02 -8.68 -2.87
N LYS A 107 -16.72 -8.81 -3.98
CA LYS A 107 -16.19 -9.57 -5.11
C LYS A 107 -14.93 -8.93 -5.66
N ALA A 108 -14.90 -7.60 -5.69
CA ALA A 108 -13.70 -6.89 -6.14
C ALA A 108 -12.55 -7.12 -5.18
N VAL A 109 -12.83 -7.17 -3.87
CA VAL A 109 -11.78 -7.48 -2.90
C VAL A 109 -11.20 -8.85 -3.18
N GLU A 110 -12.07 -9.82 -3.41
CA GLU A 110 -11.65 -11.18 -3.69
C GLU A 110 -10.75 -11.25 -4.93
N THR A 111 -11.17 -10.57 -5.99
CA THR A 111 -10.41 -10.54 -7.22
C THR A 111 -9.04 -9.89 -7.03
N ARG A 112 -9.03 -8.77 -6.30
CA ARG A 112 -7.76 -8.08 -6.04
C ARG A 112 -6.81 -8.92 -5.21
N LEU A 113 -7.34 -9.65 -4.23
CA LEU A 113 -6.51 -10.53 -3.42
C LEU A 113 -5.89 -11.64 -4.26
N TYR A 114 -6.70 -12.21 -5.14
CA TYR A 114 -6.20 -13.25 -6.02
C TYR A 114 -5.06 -12.74 -6.89
N ARG A 115 -5.26 -11.57 -7.47
CA ARG A 115 -4.23 -10.98 -8.32
C ARG A 115 -2.99 -10.60 -7.54
N ALA A 116 -3.18 -10.09 -6.32
CA ALA A 116 -2.05 -9.73 -5.48
C ALA A 116 -1.22 -10.95 -5.15
N ARG A 117 -1.89 -12.03 -4.77
CA ARG A 117 -1.17 -13.27 -4.45
C ARG A 117 -0.43 -13.82 -5.65
N SER A 118 -1.06 -13.77 -6.82
CA SER A 118 -0.42 -14.26 -8.03
C SER A 118 0.84 -13.47 -8.35
N LYS A 119 0.77 -12.15 -8.22
CA LYS A 119 1.93 -11.32 -8.49
C LYS A 119 3.02 -11.53 -7.46
N LEU A 120 2.66 -11.73 -6.22
CA LEU A 120 3.65 -12.00 -5.19
C LEU A 120 4.36 -13.32 -5.44
N LEU A 121 3.60 -14.34 -5.82
CA LEU A 121 4.20 -15.63 -6.12
C LEU A 121 5.18 -15.53 -7.28
N GLU A 122 4.84 -14.75 -8.30
CA GLU A 122 5.74 -14.52 -9.40
C GLU A 122 7.05 -13.87 -8.94
N ARG A 123 6.91 -12.85 -8.11
CA ARG A 123 8.08 -12.12 -7.67
C ARG A 123 8.95 -12.88 -6.68
N LEU A 124 8.31 -13.62 -5.79
CA LEU A 124 9.03 -14.33 -4.75
C LEU A 124 9.49 -15.70 -5.19
N GLY A 125 8.75 -16.33 -6.07
CA GLY A 125 9.08 -17.64 -6.54
C GLY A 125 9.93 -17.67 -7.78
N GLY A 126 9.97 -16.58 -8.50
CA GLY A 126 10.69 -16.53 -9.75
C GLY A 126 12.09 -15.98 -9.63
N ARG A 127 12.92 -16.54 -8.77
CA ARG A 127 14.23 -16.02 -8.65
C ARG A 127 15.18 -16.49 -9.67
#